data_7d8c1a107f92c1846486209dbc77a7f5
#
_entry.id   7d8c1a107f92c1846486209dbc77a7f5
#
_cell.length_a   1.000
_cell.length_b   1.000
_cell.length_c   1.000
_cell.angle_alpha   90.00
_cell.angle_beta   90.00
_cell.angle_gamma   90.00
#
_symmetry.space_group_name_H-M   'P 1'
#
loop_
_entity.id
_entity.type
_entity.pdbx_description
1 polymer ?
#
loop_
_entity_poly.entity_id
_entity_poly.type
_entity_poly.pdbx_seq_one_letter_code
_entity_poly.pdbx_strand_id
1 'polypeptide(L)'
;MSARLVEIENVYRSRYRSFLRVASAIVGDDDLARDAVHDGFVRVVVHRQRWRGDAPLEVWIWGIVVNEARRRGRRHDPRPISDTSSDDASSENGLGDPIRSLVAALPERQRLILFLRYYADLDYRSIADALGVSVGTVGATLNAAHSTLRTHLQEAQT
;
A
#
# COMPACT_ATOMS: atom_id res chain seq x y z
N MET A 1 13.43 -22.95 4.20
CA MET A 1 14.06 -21.79 4.85
C MET A 1 12.97 -21.06 5.64
N SER A 2 13.29 -20.57 6.79
CA SER A 2 12.29 -19.93 7.67
C SER A 2 12.79 -18.54 8.03
N ALA A 3 11.89 -17.56 8.04
CA ALA A 3 12.25 -16.21 8.48
C ALA A 3 12.51 -16.19 9.99
N ARG A 4 13.59 -15.55 10.40
CA ARG A 4 13.90 -15.38 11.81
C ARG A 4 13.17 -14.18 12.38
N LEU A 5 12.78 -14.27 13.65
CA LEU A 5 12.04 -13.19 14.32
C LEU A 5 12.77 -11.84 14.26
N VAL A 6 14.10 -11.86 14.40
CA VAL A 6 14.91 -10.64 14.33
C VAL A 6 14.85 -9.98 12.95
N GLU A 7 14.77 -10.76 11.89
CA GLU A 7 14.63 -10.25 10.52
C GLU A 7 13.27 -9.60 10.30
N ILE A 8 12.21 -10.23 10.82
CA ILE A 8 10.84 -9.69 10.77
C ILE A 8 10.77 -8.39 11.58
N GLU A 9 11.35 -8.36 12.77
CA GLU A 9 11.41 -7.16 13.61
C GLU A 9 12.13 -6.01 12.90
N ASN A 10 13.24 -6.29 12.23
CA ASN A 10 13.99 -5.29 11.48
C ASN A 10 13.14 -4.68 10.35
N VAL A 11 12.41 -5.49 9.61
CA VAL A 11 11.48 -5.01 8.58
C VAL A 11 10.38 -4.15 9.21
N TYR A 12 9.78 -4.62 10.29
CA TYR A 12 8.75 -3.87 11.01
C TYR A 12 9.23 -2.47 11.41
N ARG A 13 10.39 -2.39 12.06
CA ARG A 13 10.93 -1.10 12.54
C ARG A 13 11.34 -0.17 11.42
N SER A 14 11.99 -0.70 10.38
CA SER A 14 12.51 0.11 9.29
C SER A 14 11.45 0.57 8.30
N ARG A 15 10.34 -0.18 8.16
CA ARG A 15 9.31 0.07 7.14
C ARG A 15 7.92 0.35 7.70
N TYR A 16 7.78 0.50 9.00
CA TYR A 16 6.47 0.68 9.64
C TYR A 16 5.66 1.83 9.02
N ARG A 17 6.29 2.98 8.81
CA ARG A 17 5.61 4.14 8.20
C ARG A 17 5.11 3.83 6.79
N SER A 18 5.91 3.14 5.99
CA SER A 18 5.51 2.75 4.64
C SER A 18 4.33 1.78 4.65
N PHE A 19 4.37 0.77 5.51
CA PHE A 19 3.25 -0.15 5.70
C PHE A 19 1.98 0.58 6.11
N LEU A 20 2.08 1.49 7.04
CA LEU A 20 0.95 2.26 7.54
C LEU A 20 0.35 3.16 6.45
N ARG A 21 1.17 3.83 5.65
CA ARG A 21 0.71 4.67 4.53
C ARG A 21 -0.04 3.86 3.48
N VAL A 22 0.51 2.73 3.07
CA VAL A 22 -0.14 1.87 2.09
C VAL A 22 -1.45 1.31 2.65
N ALA A 23 -1.45 0.83 3.88
CA ALA A 23 -2.66 0.34 4.54
C ALA A 23 -3.72 1.43 4.66
N SER A 24 -3.35 2.65 5.06
CA SER A 24 -4.27 3.81 5.14
C SER A 24 -4.89 4.13 3.78
N ALA A 25 -4.11 4.04 2.72
CA ALA A 25 -4.59 4.25 1.35
C ALA A 25 -5.61 3.19 0.93
N ILE A 26 -5.46 1.96 1.39
CA ILE A 26 -6.36 0.86 1.07
C ILE A 26 -7.67 0.94 1.87
N VAL A 27 -7.58 1.16 3.18
CA VAL A 27 -8.75 1.10 4.08
C VAL A 27 -9.44 2.45 4.28
N GLY A 28 -8.75 3.58 4.03
CA GLY A 28 -9.31 4.91 4.17
C GLY A 28 -9.50 5.42 5.61
N ASP A 29 -8.90 4.73 6.58
CA ASP A 29 -9.02 5.06 8.02
C ASP A 29 -7.71 4.67 8.71
N ASP A 30 -7.15 5.60 9.50
CA ASP A 30 -5.85 5.39 10.14
C ASP A 30 -5.88 4.31 11.23
N ASP A 31 -6.95 4.23 11.99
CA ASP A 31 -7.09 3.21 13.05
C ASP A 31 -7.23 1.81 12.45
N LEU A 32 -8.04 1.66 11.41
CA LEU A 32 -8.16 0.41 10.67
C LEU A 32 -6.83 0.04 9.99
N ALA A 33 -6.09 1.01 9.50
CA ALA A 33 -4.77 0.78 8.91
C ALA A 33 -3.78 0.23 9.94
N ARG A 34 -3.73 0.79 11.12
CA ARG A 34 -2.88 0.28 12.22
C ARG A 34 -3.25 -1.14 12.59
N ASP A 35 -4.53 -1.43 12.69
CA ASP A 35 -5.01 -2.79 12.98
C ASP A 35 -4.63 -3.76 11.86
N ALA A 36 -4.74 -3.35 10.61
CA ALA A 36 -4.37 -4.17 9.46
C ALA A 36 -2.86 -4.48 9.45
N VAL A 37 -2.03 -3.48 9.72
CA VAL A 37 -0.57 -3.68 9.81
C VAL A 37 -0.23 -4.59 10.97
N HIS A 38 -0.81 -4.37 12.14
CA HIS A 38 -0.60 -5.22 13.31
C HIS A 38 -1.00 -6.67 13.03
N ASP A 39 -2.20 -6.90 12.53
CA ASP A 39 -2.68 -8.26 12.23
C ASP A 39 -1.88 -8.90 11.09
N GLY A 40 -1.45 -8.12 10.11
CA GLY A 40 -0.57 -8.58 9.04
C GLY A 40 0.75 -9.11 9.61
N PHE A 41 1.39 -8.38 10.51
CA PHE A 41 2.63 -8.82 11.16
C PHE A 41 2.42 -10.00 12.11
N VAL A 42 1.30 -10.10 12.80
CA VAL A 42 0.95 -11.31 13.56
C VAL A 42 0.91 -12.52 12.63
N ARG A 43 0.28 -12.40 11.46
CA ARG A 43 0.27 -13.47 10.45
C ARG A 43 1.66 -13.82 9.94
N VAL A 44 2.49 -12.82 9.71
CA VAL A 44 3.90 -13.02 9.31
C VAL A 44 4.62 -13.87 10.33
N VAL A 45 4.51 -13.54 11.61
CA VAL A 45 5.16 -14.28 12.70
C VAL A 45 4.62 -15.72 12.80
N VAL A 46 3.30 -15.88 12.77
CA VAL A 46 2.65 -17.20 12.86
C VAL A 46 3.05 -18.08 11.67
N HIS A 47 3.12 -17.53 10.48
CA HIS A 47 3.41 -18.29 9.26
C HIS A 47 4.85 -18.14 8.75
N ARG A 48 5.79 -17.67 9.56
CA ARG A 48 7.16 -17.39 9.15
C ARG A 48 7.91 -18.59 8.54
N GLN A 49 7.47 -19.79 8.85
CA GLN A 49 8.04 -21.02 8.28
C GLN A 49 7.64 -21.22 6.83
N ARG A 50 6.60 -20.56 6.35
CA ARG A 50 6.12 -20.65 4.96
C ARG A 50 6.98 -19.84 4.00
N TRP A 51 7.75 -18.86 4.49
CA TRP A 51 8.67 -18.13 3.64
C TRP A 51 9.80 -19.05 3.19
N ARG A 52 9.96 -19.20 1.89
CA ARG A 52 10.90 -20.14 1.28
C ARG A 52 12.17 -19.48 0.74
N GLY A 53 12.27 -18.17 0.77
CA GLY A 53 13.41 -17.44 0.19
C GLY A 53 13.30 -17.19 -1.31
N ASP A 54 12.17 -17.51 -1.95
CA ASP A 54 11.95 -17.28 -3.38
C ASP A 54 11.87 -15.79 -3.72
N ALA A 55 11.40 -14.99 -2.79
CA ALA A 55 11.39 -13.54 -2.86
C ALA A 55 12.04 -12.97 -1.59
N PRO A 56 12.52 -11.72 -1.61
CA PRO A 56 13.00 -11.07 -0.40
C PRO A 56 11.95 -11.10 0.71
N LEU A 57 12.38 -11.25 1.95
CA LEU A 57 11.48 -11.34 3.11
C LEU A 57 10.51 -10.15 3.15
N GLU A 58 11.02 -8.94 2.92
CA GLU A 58 10.19 -7.72 2.91
C GLU A 58 9.05 -7.82 1.89
N VAL A 59 9.31 -8.35 0.70
CA VAL A 59 8.28 -8.50 -0.36
C VAL A 59 7.20 -9.50 0.08
N TRP A 60 7.59 -10.60 0.68
CA TRP A 60 6.64 -11.58 1.22
C TRP A 60 5.78 -10.97 2.32
N ILE A 61 6.37 -10.17 3.20
CA ILE A 61 5.65 -9.44 4.25
C ILE A 61 4.66 -8.44 3.62
N TRP A 62 5.07 -7.70 2.60
CA TRP A 62 4.18 -6.77 1.88
C TRP A 62 2.93 -7.47 1.35
N GLY A 63 3.09 -8.64 0.76
CA GLY A 63 1.95 -9.43 0.27
C GLY A 63 0.94 -9.74 1.36
N ILE A 64 1.41 -10.13 2.53
CA ILE A 64 0.55 -10.48 3.68
C ILE A 64 -0.16 -9.23 4.23
N VAL A 65 0.57 -8.14 4.44
CA VAL A 65 0.00 -6.90 4.99
C VAL A 65 -1.02 -6.28 4.03
N VAL A 66 -0.71 -6.25 2.74
CA VAL A 66 -1.64 -5.74 1.71
C VAL A 66 -2.92 -6.58 1.67
N ASN A 67 -2.81 -7.90 1.70
CA ASN A 67 -3.98 -8.77 1.73
C ASN A 67 -4.85 -8.54 2.97
N GLU A 68 -4.23 -8.33 4.12
CA GLU A 68 -4.95 -8.03 5.36
C GLU A 68 -5.68 -6.68 5.26
N ALA A 69 -5.01 -5.65 4.76
CA ALA A 69 -5.60 -4.33 4.55
C ALA A 69 -6.77 -4.37 3.56
N ARG A 70 -6.61 -5.09 2.45
CA ARG A 70 -7.69 -5.26 1.46
C ARG A 70 -8.89 -5.99 2.04
N ARG A 71 -8.67 -6.99 2.86
CA ARG A 71 -9.74 -7.74 3.53
C ARG A 71 -10.53 -6.83 4.47
N ARG A 72 -9.86 -6.00 5.25
CA ARG A 72 -10.51 -5.04 6.14
C ARG A 72 -11.24 -3.95 5.38
N GLY A 73 -10.66 -3.45 4.30
CA GLY A 73 -11.27 -2.44 3.45
C GLY A 73 -12.58 -2.91 2.81
N ARG A 74 -12.71 -4.20 2.49
CA ARG A 74 -13.95 -4.78 1.95
C ARG A 74 -15.05 -4.93 2.99
N ARG A 75 -14.68 -5.14 4.26
CA ARG A 75 -15.64 -5.26 5.37
C ARG A 75 -16.12 -3.91 5.84
N HIS A 76 -15.31 -2.88 5.66
CA HIS A 76 -15.65 -1.51 5.96
C HIS A 76 -16.29 -0.93 4.71
N ASP A 77 -17.57 -0.49 4.84
CA ASP A 77 -18.27 0.18 3.76
C ASP A 77 -17.42 1.38 3.31
N PRO A 78 -17.04 1.49 2.01
CA PRO A 78 -16.26 2.61 1.55
C PRO A 78 -17.11 3.88 1.63
N ARG A 79 -17.08 4.54 2.76
CA ARG A 79 -17.55 5.91 2.82
C ARG A 79 -16.64 6.71 1.90
N PRO A 80 -17.21 7.49 0.96
CA PRO A 80 -16.40 8.48 0.28
C PRO A 80 -15.64 9.24 1.35
N ILE A 81 -14.37 9.49 1.12
CA ILE A 81 -13.51 10.22 2.05
C ILE A 81 -14.23 11.55 2.32
N SER A 82 -15.10 11.55 3.33
CA SER A 82 -15.65 12.78 3.83
C SER A 82 -14.52 13.50 4.54
N ASP A 83 -14.39 14.78 4.24
CA ASP A 83 -13.46 15.74 4.81
C ASP A 83 -13.48 15.80 6.34
N THR A 84 -13.27 14.69 7.00
CA THR A 84 -12.87 14.71 8.39
C THR A 84 -11.36 14.82 8.40
N SER A 85 -10.93 16.05 8.20
CA SER A 85 -9.62 16.51 8.57
C SER A 85 -9.36 16.13 10.02
N SER A 86 -8.79 14.98 10.23
CA SER A 86 -8.00 14.79 11.42
C SER A 86 -6.72 15.59 11.20
N ASP A 87 -6.61 16.69 11.88
CA ASP A 87 -5.52 17.67 11.83
C ASP A 87 -4.14 17.10 12.21
N ASP A 88 -3.94 15.80 12.16
CA ASP A 88 -2.69 15.15 12.50
C ASP A 88 -2.05 14.37 11.34
N ALA A 89 -2.52 14.57 10.13
CA ALA A 89 -1.72 14.24 8.98
C ALA A 89 -0.68 15.35 8.82
N SER A 90 0.37 15.28 9.61
CA SER A 90 1.54 16.10 9.37
C SER A 90 1.92 15.95 7.91
N SER A 91 1.73 17.02 7.22
CA SER A 91 1.96 17.24 5.81
C SER A 91 3.44 17.15 5.43
N GLU A 92 4.10 16.06 5.80
CA GLU A 92 5.49 15.85 5.40
C GLU A 92 5.64 15.25 4.01
N ASN A 93 4.55 15.06 3.29
CA ASN A 93 4.59 14.36 1.99
C ASN A 93 4.07 15.18 0.82
N GLY A 94 4.41 16.42 0.69
CA GLY A 94 4.40 17.16 -0.58
C GLY A 94 3.25 16.98 -1.58
N LEU A 95 2.22 16.18 -1.26
CA LEU A 95 1.03 16.03 -2.08
C LEU A 95 -0.01 17.02 -1.57
N GLY A 96 -0.14 18.15 -2.24
CA GLY A 96 -1.21 19.11 -1.98
C GLY A 96 -2.59 18.45 -2.13
N ASP A 97 -3.61 19.03 -1.50
CA ASP A 97 -4.99 18.53 -1.51
C ASP A 97 -5.53 18.15 -2.89
N PRO A 98 -5.25 18.90 -3.99
CA PRO A 98 -5.75 18.50 -5.31
C PRO A 98 -5.19 17.17 -5.80
N ILE A 99 -3.90 16.89 -5.58
CA ILE A 99 -3.27 15.64 -6.01
C ILE A 99 -3.78 14.48 -5.18
N ARG A 100 -3.96 14.68 -3.88
CA ARG A 100 -4.52 13.66 -2.99
C ARG A 100 -5.92 13.25 -3.44
N SER A 101 -6.78 14.20 -3.79
CA SER A 101 -8.12 13.95 -4.30
C SER A 101 -8.09 13.17 -5.61
N LEU A 102 -7.19 13.53 -6.53
CA LEU A 102 -7.03 12.84 -7.81
C LEU A 102 -6.57 11.39 -7.63
N VAL A 103 -5.63 11.16 -6.73
CA VAL A 103 -5.15 9.81 -6.41
C VAL A 103 -6.27 8.99 -5.77
N ALA A 104 -7.04 9.57 -4.85
CA ALA A 104 -8.17 8.90 -4.19
C ALA A 104 -9.26 8.48 -5.20
N ALA A 105 -9.41 9.21 -6.30
CA ALA A 105 -10.37 8.91 -7.36
C ALA A 105 -9.93 7.79 -8.31
N LEU A 106 -8.66 7.37 -8.26
CA LEU A 106 -8.16 6.27 -9.10
C LEU A 106 -8.81 4.93 -8.71
N PRO A 107 -8.99 4.00 -9.67
CA PRO A 107 -9.38 2.64 -9.33
C PRO A 107 -8.43 2.03 -8.28
N GLU A 108 -8.98 1.19 -7.41
CA GLU A 108 -8.24 0.60 -6.28
C GLU A 108 -6.89 0.00 -6.71
N ARG A 109 -6.87 -0.80 -7.77
CA ARG A 109 -5.65 -1.47 -8.24
C ARG A 109 -4.58 -0.46 -8.70
N GLN A 110 -4.98 0.58 -9.41
CA GLN A 110 -4.06 1.64 -9.86
C GLN A 110 -3.47 2.38 -8.66
N ARG A 111 -4.32 2.75 -7.72
CA ARG A 111 -3.91 3.44 -6.49
C ARG A 111 -2.96 2.59 -5.67
N LEU A 112 -3.26 1.31 -5.48
CA LEU A 112 -2.44 0.37 -4.71
C LEU A 112 -1.05 0.21 -5.33
N ILE A 113 -0.97 -0.02 -6.62
CA ILE A 113 0.32 -0.19 -7.31
C ILE A 113 1.13 1.10 -7.27
N LEU A 114 0.48 2.26 -7.40
CA LEU A 114 1.11 3.55 -7.28
C LEU A 114 1.75 3.73 -5.88
N PHE A 115 1.03 3.40 -4.82
CA PHE A 115 1.55 3.49 -3.46
C PHE A 115 2.68 2.51 -3.19
N LEU A 116 2.59 1.29 -3.66
CA LEU A 116 3.66 0.31 -3.52
C LEU A 116 4.93 0.75 -4.27
N ARG A 117 4.79 1.41 -5.41
CA ARG A 117 5.92 1.92 -6.16
C ARG A 117 6.60 3.11 -5.47
N TYR A 118 5.82 4.07 -4.98
CA TYR A 118 6.34 5.35 -4.51
C TYR A 118 6.50 5.45 -2.99
N TYR A 119 5.61 4.85 -2.20
CA TYR A 119 5.74 4.87 -0.74
C TYR A 119 6.50 3.68 -0.18
N ALA A 120 6.30 2.50 -0.74
CA ALA A 120 7.02 1.30 -0.34
C ALA A 120 8.35 1.15 -1.07
N ASP A 121 8.57 1.93 -2.12
CA ASP A 121 9.79 1.93 -2.93
C ASP A 121 10.11 0.56 -3.51
N LEU A 122 9.08 -0.18 -3.90
CA LEU A 122 9.21 -1.50 -4.50
C LEU A 122 9.40 -1.39 -6.02
N ASP A 123 10.26 -2.25 -6.57
CA ASP A 123 10.38 -2.39 -8.01
C ASP A 123 9.19 -3.17 -8.60
N TYR A 124 9.07 -3.21 -9.91
CA TYR A 124 7.94 -3.85 -10.61
C TYR A 124 7.82 -5.33 -10.27
N ARG A 125 8.94 -6.04 -10.18
CA ARG A 125 8.95 -7.45 -9.84
C ARG A 125 8.47 -7.70 -8.41
N SER A 126 8.93 -6.89 -7.47
CA SER A 126 8.50 -6.98 -6.07
C SER A 126 7.01 -6.71 -5.92
N ILE A 127 6.48 -5.70 -6.62
CA ILE A 127 5.04 -5.41 -6.64
C ILE A 127 4.27 -6.60 -7.23
N ALA A 128 4.74 -7.14 -8.34
CA ALA A 128 4.13 -8.31 -8.99
C ALA A 128 4.06 -9.49 -8.02
N ASP A 129 5.17 -9.79 -7.35
CA ASP A 129 5.24 -10.88 -6.37
C ASP A 129 4.32 -10.63 -5.18
N ALA A 130 4.29 -9.41 -4.65
CA ALA A 130 3.46 -9.06 -3.49
C ALA A 130 1.95 -9.15 -3.80
N LEU A 131 1.54 -8.80 -5.02
CA LEU A 131 0.13 -8.78 -5.42
C LEU A 131 -0.32 -10.06 -6.16
N GLY A 132 0.61 -10.94 -6.52
CA GLY A 132 0.27 -12.14 -7.28
C GLY A 132 -0.15 -11.85 -8.71
N VAL A 133 0.43 -10.84 -9.34
CA VAL A 133 0.17 -10.44 -10.73
C VAL A 133 1.45 -10.51 -11.55
N SER A 134 1.37 -10.36 -12.88
CA SER A 134 2.54 -10.32 -13.74
C SER A 134 3.23 -8.95 -13.70
N VAL A 135 4.52 -8.93 -14.01
CA VAL A 135 5.28 -7.66 -14.15
C VAL A 135 4.67 -6.78 -15.23
N GLY A 136 4.20 -7.38 -16.34
CA GLY A 136 3.50 -6.65 -17.38
C GLY A 136 2.24 -5.95 -16.89
N THR A 137 1.48 -6.61 -16.03
CA THR A 137 0.29 -6.01 -15.39
C THR A 137 0.67 -4.82 -14.53
N VAL A 138 1.75 -4.92 -13.75
CA VAL A 138 2.24 -3.80 -12.93
C VAL A 138 2.58 -2.60 -13.83
N GLY A 139 3.36 -2.80 -14.88
CA GLY A 139 3.75 -1.74 -15.80
C GLY A 139 2.56 -1.09 -16.49
N ALA A 140 1.64 -1.89 -17.02
CA ALA A 140 0.44 -1.39 -17.68
C ALA A 140 -0.45 -0.60 -16.70
N THR A 141 -0.60 -1.08 -15.48
CA THR A 141 -1.41 -0.42 -14.44
C THR A 141 -0.79 0.91 -14.02
N LEU A 142 0.53 0.97 -13.85
CA LEU A 142 1.24 2.23 -13.54
C LEU A 142 1.10 3.23 -14.68
N ASN A 143 1.26 2.80 -15.93
CA ASN A 143 1.06 3.67 -17.08
C ASN A 143 -0.36 4.23 -17.14
N ALA A 144 -1.36 3.41 -16.87
CA ALA A 144 -2.76 3.85 -16.81
C ALA A 144 -2.98 4.86 -15.68
N ALA A 145 -2.42 4.62 -14.51
CA ALA A 145 -2.50 5.54 -13.37
C ALA A 145 -1.87 6.89 -13.69
N HIS A 146 -0.65 6.90 -14.25
CA HIS A 146 0.04 8.12 -14.63
C HIS A 146 -0.72 8.89 -15.72
N SER A 147 -1.26 8.18 -16.70
CA SER A 147 -2.06 8.79 -17.79
C SER A 147 -3.32 9.45 -17.24
N THR A 148 -4.04 8.78 -16.36
CA THR A 148 -5.25 9.34 -15.72
C THR A 148 -4.92 10.58 -14.90
N LEU A 149 -3.87 10.52 -14.08
CA LEU A 149 -3.43 11.66 -13.27
C LEU A 149 -3.01 12.84 -14.14
N ARG A 150 -2.28 12.59 -15.22
CA ARG A 150 -1.85 13.64 -16.15
C ARG A 150 -3.05 14.33 -16.80
N THR A 151 -4.04 13.58 -17.26
CA THR A 151 -5.26 14.11 -17.86
C THR A 151 -6.02 15.01 -16.88
N HIS A 152 -6.23 14.54 -15.65
CA HIS A 152 -6.93 15.30 -14.61
C HIS A 152 -6.17 16.56 -14.21
N LEU A 153 -4.83 16.50 -14.13
CA LEU A 153 -4.03 17.68 -13.83
C LEU A 153 -4.11 18.73 -14.94
N GLN A 154 -4.12 18.31 -16.19
CA GLN A 154 -4.30 19.22 -17.34
C GLN A 154 -5.68 19.88 -17.34
N GLU A 155 -6.72 19.13 -17.03
CA GLU A 155 -8.09 19.65 -16.91
C GLU A 155 -8.20 20.67 -15.77
N ALA A 156 -7.53 20.45 -14.66
CA ALA A 156 -7.54 21.36 -13.52
C ALA A 156 -6.80 22.68 -13.78
N GLN A 157 -5.91 22.72 -14.80
CA GLN A 157 -5.16 23.93 -15.18
C GLN A 157 -5.87 24.77 -16.22
N THR A 158 -6.95 24.29 -16.80
CA THR A 158 -7.81 25.04 -17.71
C THR A 158 -9.04 25.56 -16.99
#